data_0d1e750bde52b018e344289b6e9b42df
#
_entry.id   0d1e750bde52b018e344289b6e9b42df
#
_cell.length_a   1.000
_cell.length_b   1.000
_cell.length_c   1.000
_cell.angle_alpha   90.00
_cell.angle_beta   90.00
_cell.angle_gamma   90.00
#
_symmetry.space_group_name_H-M   'P 1'
#
loop_
_entity.id
_entity.type
_entity.pdbx_description
1 polymer ?
#
loop_
_entity_poly.entity_id
_entity_poly.type
_entity_poly.pdbx_seq_one_letter_code
_entity_poly.pdbx_strand_id
1 'polypeptide(L)'
;MELLDILTAMAKTGRLGPVSIGTDWDEVTAALGEPWDIGTLGHDAEWPRLFAYGDLELSVCQCRRVAFVFVQTWRDTVELPPSVAGGAGVFPGLVSYADVTSALGQADCPWQPNPALTFADQCSLTVTSSGAGFTFEIPEGADPLLNIVDLPGDGHDCAG
;
A
#
# COMPACT_ATOMS: atom_id res chain seq x y z
N MET A 1 -8.32 8.73 -14.05
CA MET A 1 -7.19 8.62 -13.12
C MET A 1 -6.62 7.21 -13.23
N GLU A 2 -5.33 7.10 -13.38
CA GLU A 2 -4.66 5.81 -13.49
C GLU A 2 -4.16 5.32 -12.13
N LEU A 3 -3.85 4.03 -12.03
CA LEU A 3 -3.33 3.44 -10.80
C LEU A 3 -2.08 4.16 -10.30
N LEU A 4 -1.15 4.48 -11.19
CA LEU A 4 0.07 5.20 -10.82
C LEU A 4 -0.19 6.59 -10.26
N ASP A 5 -1.25 7.28 -10.69
CA ASP A 5 -1.62 8.57 -10.10
C ASP A 5 -2.01 8.41 -8.63
N ILE A 6 -2.77 7.37 -8.33
CA ILE A 6 -3.21 7.05 -6.97
C ILE A 6 -2.03 6.67 -6.09
N LEU A 7 -1.18 5.75 -6.58
CA LEU A 7 -0.03 5.27 -5.82
C LEU A 7 1.02 6.37 -5.59
N THR A 8 1.22 7.22 -6.58
CA THR A 8 2.16 8.34 -6.48
C THR A 8 1.64 9.39 -5.49
N ALA A 9 0.34 9.69 -5.52
CA ALA A 9 -0.28 10.59 -4.55
C ALA A 9 -0.16 10.02 -3.12
N MET A 10 -0.38 8.73 -2.95
CA MET A 10 -0.17 8.05 -1.66
C MET A 10 1.27 8.18 -1.19
N ALA A 11 2.23 7.94 -2.08
CA ALA A 11 3.65 8.05 -1.77
C ALA A 11 4.05 9.47 -1.39
N LYS A 12 3.45 10.47 -2.02
CA LYS A 12 3.74 11.88 -1.78
C LYS A 12 3.12 12.40 -0.49
N THR A 13 1.88 12.02 -0.21
CA THR A 13 1.07 12.58 0.88
C THR A 13 0.98 11.70 2.12
N GLY A 14 1.29 10.41 2.01
CA GLY A 14 1.04 9.42 3.06
C GLY A 14 -0.44 9.09 3.24
N ARG A 15 -1.28 9.43 2.27
CA ARG A 15 -2.73 9.19 2.32
C ARG A 15 -3.21 8.47 1.07
N LEU A 16 -4.16 7.56 1.28
CA LEU A 16 -4.85 6.87 0.21
C LEU A 16 -6.36 7.10 0.39
N GLY A 17 -6.89 8.15 -0.28
CA GLY A 17 -8.24 8.60 -0.04
C GLY A 17 -8.43 9.01 1.43
N PRO A 18 -9.44 8.46 2.12
CA PRO A 18 -9.68 8.76 3.54
C PRO A 18 -8.73 8.03 4.49
N VAL A 19 -7.81 7.20 3.97
CA VAL A 19 -6.98 6.31 4.78
C VAL A 19 -5.55 6.85 4.90
N SER A 20 -5.06 6.92 6.14
CA SER A 20 -3.65 7.17 6.45
C SER A 20 -3.28 6.39 7.70
N ILE A 21 -1.98 6.28 7.99
CA ILE A 21 -1.51 5.67 9.23
C ILE A 21 -2.08 6.46 10.42
N GLY A 22 -2.67 5.74 11.36
CA GLY A 22 -3.28 6.32 12.55
C GLY A 22 -4.76 6.72 12.40
N THR A 23 -5.34 6.57 11.21
CA THR A 23 -6.77 6.85 11.01
C THR A 23 -7.61 5.91 11.87
N ASP A 24 -8.64 6.45 12.52
CA ASP A 24 -9.58 5.67 13.32
C ASP A 24 -10.33 4.67 12.44
N TRP A 25 -10.45 3.43 12.91
CA TRP A 25 -11.06 2.36 12.14
C TRP A 25 -12.54 2.64 11.82
N ASP A 26 -13.26 3.27 12.75
CA ASP A 26 -14.67 3.61 12.51
C ASP A 26 -14.83 4.67 11.41
N GLU A 27 -13.87 5.59 11.28
CA GLU A 27 -13.83 6.55 10.15
C GLU A 27 -13.58 5.84 8.83
N VAL A 28 -12.69 4.86 8.81
CA VAL A 28 -12.41 4.07 7.61
C VAL A 28 -13.65 3.31 7.17
N THR A 29 -14.29 2.57 8.07
CA THR A 29 -15.49 1.79 7.74
C THR A 29 -16.66 2.66 7.34
N ALA A 30 -16.78 3.86 7.92
CA ALA A 30 -17.81 4.82 7.51
C ALA A 30 -17.59 5.29 6.05
N ALA A 31 -16.33 5.47 5.65
CA ALA A 31 -15.98 5.97 4.32
C ALA A 31 -15.92 4.85 3.26
N LEU A 32 -15.42 3.67 3.60
CA LEU A 32 -15.18 2.56 2.66
C LEU A 32 -16.24 1.47 2.71
N GLY A 33 -17.06 1.43 3.77
CA GLY A 33 -18.04 0.38 3.97
C GLY A 33 -17.48 -0.82 4.74
N GLU A 34 -18.15 -1.96 4.62
CA GLU A 34 -17.80 -3.19 5.30
C GLU A 34 -16.59 -3.85 4.61
N PRO A 35 -15.50 -4.13 5.33
CA PRO A 35 -14.34 -4.81 4.75
C PRO A 35 -14.52 -6.33 4.77
N TRP A 36 -13.64 -7.01 4.06
CA TRP A 36 -13.40 -8.44 4.27
C TRP A 36 -12.40 -8.59 5.43
N ASP A 37 -12.80 -9.28 6.49
CA ASP A 37 -11.94 -9.60 7.63
C ASP A 37 -11.08 -10.81 7.30
N ILE A 38 -9.79 -10.57 7.02
CA ILE A 38 -8.85 -11.64 6.70
C ILE A 38 -8.45 -12.42 7.95
N GLY A 39 -8.37 -11.74 9.10
CA GLY A 39 -8.07 -12.37 10.38
C GLY A 39 -6.95 -11.71 11.15
N THR A 40 -6.51 -12.37 12.20
CA THR A 40 -5.43 -11.88 13.07
C THR A 40 -4.06 -12.14 12.45
N LEU A 41 -3.11 -11.24 12.74
CA LEU A 41 -1.72 -11.39 12.33
C LEU A 41 -0.87 -12.17 13.35
N GLY A 42 -1.43 -12.47 14.52
CA GLY A 42 -0.78 -13.25 15.56
C GLY A 42 -1.57 -14.52 15.91
N HIS A 43 -0.90 -15.52 16.49
CA HIS A 43 -1.53 -16.80 16.79
C HIS A 43 -2.45 -16.76 18.01
N ASP A 44 -2.12 -15.95 19.02
CA ASP A 44 -2.81 -15.94 20.31
C ASP A 44 -3.44 -14.60 20.66
N ALA A 45 -3.46 -13.66 19.71
CA ALA A 45 -3.98 -12.31 19.94
C ALA A 45 -5.12 -12.01 18.98
N GLU A 46 -6.13 -11.29 19.47
CA GLU A 46 -7.23 -10.80 18.64
C GLU A 46 -6.77 -9.67 17.70
N TRP A 47 -5.75 -8.93 18.10
CA TRP A 47 -5.17 -7.82 17.37
C TRP A 47 -3.65 -7.97 17.25
N PRO A 48 -2.99 -7.42 16.21
CA PRO A 48 -3.60 -6.70 15.08
C PRO A 48 -4.38 -7.61 14.14
N ARG A 49 -5.32 -7.02 13.40
CA ARG A 49 -6.11 -7.72 12.39
C ARG A 49 -5.87 -7.12 11.02
N LEU A 50 -6.01 -7.95 10.01
CA LEU A 50 -5.88 -7.55 8.62
C LEU A 50 -7.27 -7.52 7.97
N PHE A 51 -7.60 -6.42 7.31
CA PHE A 51 -8.84 -6.23 6.58
C PHE A 51 -8.54 -5.88 5.12
N ALA A 52 -9.43 -6.26 4.21
CA ALA A 52 -9.28 -5.98 2.79
C ALA A 52 -10.50 -5.29 2.21
N TYR A 53 -10.22 -4.36 1.29
CA TYR A 53 -11.17 -3.75 0.38
C TYR A 53 -10.60 -3.95 -1.04
N GLY A 54 -10.93 -5.09 -1.66
CA GLY A 54 -10.28 -5.48 -2.89
C GLY A 54 -8.79 -5.75 -2.67
N ASP A 55 -7.93 -5.06 -3.40
CA ASP A 55 -6.47 -5.18 -3.28
C ASP A 55 -5.84 -4.19 -2.28
N LEU A 56 -6.67 -3.35 -1.65
CA LEU A 56 -6.25 -2.54 -0.52
C LEU A 56 -6.37 -3.36 0.76
N GLU A 57 -5.27 -3.51 1.48
CA GLU A 57 -5.22 -4.22 2.75
C GLU A 57 -4.77 -3.28 3.87
N LEU A 58 -5.45 -3.37 5.01
CA LEU A 58 -5.20 -2.51 6.16
C LEU A 58 -4.95 -3.37 7.39
N SER A 59 -3.81 -3.17 8.03
CA SER A 59 -3.56 -3.72 9.36
C SER A 59 -4.09 -2.72 10.40
N VAL A 60 -4.93 -3.21 11.30
CA VAL A 60 -5.55 -2.40 12.35
C VAL A 60 -5.07 -2.90 13.70
N CYS A 61 -4.57 -1.99 14.52
CA CYS A 61 -4.04 -2.31 15.85
C CYS A 61 -5.13 -2.43 16.91
N GLN A 62 -4.74 -2.84 18.11
CA GLN A 62 -5.63 -3.01 19.26
C GLN A 62 -6.38 -1.71 19.60
N CYS A 63 -5.77 -0.54 19.37
CA CYS A 63 -6.40 0.77 19.56
C CYS A 63 -7.43 1.10 18.48
N ARG A 64 -7.70 0.20 17.54
CA ARG A 64 -8.61 0.39 16.41
C ARG A 64 -8.16 1.55 15.50
N ARG A 65 -6.88 1.58 15.21
CA ARG A 65 -6.29 2.54 14.28
C ARG A 65 -5.54 1.81 13.16
N VAL A 66 -5.52 2.41 11.99
CA VAL A 66 -4.74 1.87 10.86
C VAL A 66 -3.26 1.92 11.21
N ALA A 67 -2.62 0.74 11.24
CA ALA A 67 -1.20 0.59 11.57
C ALA A 67 -0.32 0.47 10.33
N PHE A 68 -0.80 -0.21 9.28
CA PHE A 68 -0.13 -0.37 8.00
C PHE A 68 -1.14 -0.31 6.88
N VAL A 69 -0.69 0.17 5.72
CA VAL A 69 -1.48 0.19 4.48
C VAL A 69 -0.69 -0.56 3.42
N PHE A 70 -1.37 -1.49 2.73
CA PHE A 70 -0.78 -2.26 1.64
C PHE A 70 -1.70 -2.19 0.42
N VAL A 71 -1.11 -2.06 -0.76
CA VAL A 71 -1.83 -2.23 -2.02
C VAL A 71 -1.16 -3.37 -2.77
N GLN A 72 -1.91 -4.45 -3.01
CA GLN A 72 -1.44 -5.60 -3.77
C GLN A 72 -1.54 -5.28 -5.26
N THR A 73 -0.42 -5.35 -5.97
CA THR A 73 -0.36 -4.93 -7.38
C THR A 73 0.15 -6.04 -8.32
N TRP A 74 0.36 -7.24 -7.79
CA TRP A 74 0.97 -8.35 -8.53
C TRP A 74 0.03 -9.04 -9.53
N ARG A 75 -1.27 -8.75 -9.47
CA ARG A 75 -2.26 -9.36 -10.37
C ARG A 75 -2.39 -8.59 -11.68
N ASP A 76 -3.02 -9.20 -12.67
CA ASP A 76 -3.33 -8.57 -13.95
C ASP A 76 -4.21 -7.33 -13.79
N THR A 77 -5.08 -7.34 -12.79
CA THR A 77 -5.93 -6.21 -12.42
C THR A 77 -5.80 -5.89 -10.94
N VAL A 78 -5.91 -4.61 -10.60
CA VAL A 78 -5.88 -4.10 -9.24
C VAL A 78 -7.22 -3.44 -8.94
N GLU A 79 -7.85 -3.84 -7.84
CA GLU A 79 -9.16 -3.36 -7.41
C GLU A 79 -9.01 -2.50 -6.15
N LEU A 80 -9.48 -1.24 -6.24
CA LEU A 80 -9.49 -0.32 -5.11
C LEU A 80 -10.92 0.18 -4.87
N PRO A 81 -11.28 0.52 -3.61
CA PRO A 81 -12.60 1.06 -3.31
C PRO A 81 -12.87 2.36 -4.08
N PRO A 82 -14.12 2.62 -4.51
CA PRO A 82 -14.45 3.83 -5.27
C PRO A 82 -14.06 5.14 -4.58
N SER A 83 -14.17 5.20 -3.26
CA SER A 83 -13.77 6.38 -2.48
C SER A 83 -12.26 6.64 -2.48
N VAL A 84 -11.46 5.63 -2.81
CA VAL A 84 -10.00 5.75 -2.99
C VAL A 84 -9.68 6.03 -4.46
N ALA A 85 -10.36 5.32 -5.36
CA ALA A 85 -10.09 5.39 -6.80
C ALA A 85 -10.67 6.64 -7.48
N GLY A 86 -11.62 7.31 -6.86
CA GLY A 86 -12.30 8.46 -7.46
C GLY A 86 -13.30 8.09 -8.54
N GLY A 87 -13.79 6.84 -8.54
CA GLY A 87 -14.74 6.33 -9.53
C GLY A 87 -14.62 4.82 -9.73
N ALA A 88 -14.57 4.35 -10.98
CA ALA A 88 -14.36 2.93 -11.28
C ALA A 88 -13.03 2.47 -10.70
N GLY A 89 -13.08 1.47 -9.82
CA GLY A 89 -11.95 1.07 -8.98
C GLY A 89 -11.13 -0.10 -9.51
N VAL A 90 -11.22 -0.42 -10.80
CA VAL A 90 -10.46 -1.52 -11.42
C VAL A 90 -9.44 -0.96 -12.40
N PHE A 91 -8.17 -1.34 -12.21
CA PHE A 91 -7.05 -0.83 -12.99
C PHE A 91 -6.22 -1.99 -13.55
N PRO A 92 -5.55 -1.80 -14.71
CA PRO A 92 -4.52 -2.75 -15.13
C PRO A 92 -3.40 -2.85 -14.08
N GLY A 93 -2.99 -4.07 -13.77
CA GLY A 93 -1.84 -4.35 -12.92
C GLY A 93 -0.54 -4.51 -13.72
N LEU A 94 0.39 -5.26 -13.18
CA LEU A 94 1.69 -5.56 -13.82
C LEU A 94 2.45 -4.28 -14.22
N VAL A 95 2.46 -3.30 -13.31
CA VAL A 95 3.12 -2.01 -13.54
C VAL A 95 4.64 -2.20 -13.49
N SER A 96 5.36 -1.65 -14.46
CA SER A 96 6.80 -1.82 -14.57
C SER A 96 7.57 -0.90 -13.62
N TYR A 97 8.78 -1.32 -13.26
CA TYR A 97 9.73 -0.48 -12.51
C TYR A 97 9.98 0.86 -13.21
N ALA A 98 10.15 0.83 -14.52
CA ALA A 98 10.37 2.04 -15.31
C ALA A 98 9.21 3.03 -15.19
N ASP A 99 7.98 2.53 -15.27
CA ASP A 99 6.79 3.38 -15.14
C ASP A 99 6.65 3.98 -13.74
N VAL A 100 6.92 3.19 -12.69
CA VAL A 100 6.88 3.67 -11.31
C VAL A 100 7.93 4.77 -11.08
N THR A 101 9.17 4.54 -11.45
CA THR A 101 10.25 5.52 -11.23
C THR A 101 10.04 6.78 -12.06
N SER A 102 9.50 6.65 -13.28
CA SER A 102 9.12 7.80 -14.09
C SER A 102 8.01 8.62 -13.44
N ALA A 103 6.97 7.96 -12.94
CA ALA A 103 5.85 8.63 -12.27
C ALA A 103 6.29 9.34 -10.98
N LEU A 104 7.16 8.70 -10.18
CA LEU A 104 7.72 9.32 -8.99
C LEU A 104 8.56 10.56 -9.33
N GLY A 105 9.35 10.49 -10.40
CA GLY A 105 10.12 11.63 -10.88
C GLY A 105 9.24 12.78 -11.34
N GLN A 106 8.18 12.52 -12.09
CA GLN A 106 7.23 13.53 -12.55
C GLN A 106 6.47 14.19 -11.40
N ALA A 107 6.26 13.47 -10.30
CA ALA A 107 5.57 13.98 -9.13
C ALA A 107 6.49 14.64 -8.10
N ASP A 108 7.78 14.78 -8.41
CA ASP A 108 8.79 15.30 -7.48
C ASP A 108 8.82 14.51 -6.15
N CYS A 109 8.82 13.19 -6.26
CA CYS A 109 8.90 12.27 -5.12
C CYS A 109 10.30 11.62 -5.06
N PRO A 110 11.25 12.19 -4.32
CA PRO A 110 12.57 11.57 -4.16
C PRO A 110 12.46 10.21 -3.49
N TRP A 111 13.26 9.27 -3.95
CA TRP A 111 13.28 7.92 -3.42
C TRP A 111 14.72 7.38 -3.37
N GLN A 112 14.91 6.32 -2.60
CA GLN A 112 16.18 5.62 -2.49
C GLN A 112 15.94 4.11 -2.59
N PRO A 113 16.91 3.35 -3.15
CA PRO A 113 16.86 1.90 -3.08
C PRO A 113 16.80 1.43 -1.61
N ASN A 114 16.04 0.36 -1.36
CA ASN A 114 15.98 -0.27 -0.05
C ASN A 114 16.76 -1.60 -0.08
N PRO A 115 18.03 -1.62 0.36
CA PRO A 115 18.84 -2.83 0.29
C PRO A 115 18.35 -3.96 1.18
N ALA A 116 17.62 -3.64 2.27
CA ALA A 116 17.08 -4.65 3.17
C ALA A 116 16.01 -5.53 2.50
N LEU A 117 15.35 -5.02 1.47
CA LEU A 117 14.31 -5.74 0.72
C LEU A 117 14.71 -6.01 -0.72
N THR A 118 16.01 -5.97 -1.03
CA THR A 118 16.53 -6.23 -2.37
C THR A 118 17.32 -7.54 -2.36
N PHE A 119 16.84 -8.50 -3.17
CA PHE A 119 17.41 -9.83 -3.32
C PHE A 119 17.57 -10.17 -4.80
N ALA A 120 17.98 -11.39 -5.13
CA ALA A 120 18.19 -11.81 -6.51
C ALA A 120 16.94 -11.70 -7.40
N ASP A 121 15.76 -11.96 -6.83
CA ASP A 121 14.47 -11.98 -7.54
C ASP A 121 13.51 -10.86 -7.12
N GLN A 122 14.01 -9.90 -6.35
CA GLN A 122 13.21 -8.81 -5.80
C GLN A 122 14.05 -7.55 -5.64
N CYS A 123 13.46 -6.39 -5.95
CA CYS A 123 14.06 -5.12 -5.58
C CYS A 123 13.00 -4.22 -4.95
N SER A 124 13.46 -3.26 -4.15
CA SER A 124 12.56 -2.35 -3.44
C SER A 124 13.15 -0.94 -3.40
N LEU A 125 12.27 0.05 -3.40
CA LEU A 125 12.63 1.45 -3.18
C LEU A 125 11.73 2.05 -2.09
N THR A 126 12.25 3.09 -1.45
CA THR A 126 11.53 3.81 -0.39
C THR A 126 11.45 5.29 -0.75
N VAL A 127 10.25 5.84 -0.74
CA VAL A 127 10.02 7.27 -0.95
C VAL A 127 10.41 8.02 0.31
N THR A 128 11.27 9.02 0.16
CA THR A 128 11.91 9.70 1.29
C THR A 128 10.91 10.42 2.18
N SER A 129 9.90 11.08 1.61
CA SER A 129 8.97 11.93 2.36
C SER A 129 8.00 11.15 3.25
N SER A 130 7.45 10.04 2.75
CA SER A 130 6.41 9.28 3.44
C SER A 130 6.89 7.96 4.03
N GLY A 131 8.03 7.46 3.56
CA GLY A 131 8.46 6.11 3.85
C GLY A 131 7.75 5.04 3.00
N ALA A 132 6.91 5.45 2.05
CA ALA A 132 6.19 4.51 1.19
C ALA A 132 7.18 3.58 0.46
N GLY A 133 6.91 2.28 0.51
CA GLY A 133 7.72 1.27 -0.13
C GLY A 133 7.08 0.77 -1.42
N PHE A 134 7.89 0.62 -2.45
CA PHE A 134 7.51 0.00 -3.72
C PHE A 134 8.40 -1.22 -3.91
N THR A 135 7.81 -2.40 -3.87
CA THR A 135 8.55 -3.65 -3.99
C THR A 135 8.19 -4.34 -5.30
N PHE A 136 9.21 -4.77 -6.02
CA PHE A 136 9.10 -5.33 -7.37
C PHE A 136 9.59 -6.77 -7.38
N GLU A 137 8.87 -7.62 -8.08
CA GLU A 137 9.36 -8.95 -8.46
C GLU A 137 10.18 -8.84 -9.73
N ILE A 138 11.30 -9.57 -9.79
CA ILE A 138 12.16 -9.62 -10.96
C ILE A 138 11.97 -10.98 -11.62
N PRO A 139 11.07 -11.09 -12.64
CA PRO A 139 10.89 -12.34 -13.37
C PRO A 139 12.14 -12.69 -14.16
N GLU A 140 12.39 -13.97 -14.36
CA GLU A 140 13.53 -14.41 -15.17
C GLU A 140 13.37 -13.93 -16.61
N GLY A 141 14.37 -13.18 -17.10
CA GLY A 141 14.41 -12.67 -18.46
C GLY A 141 13.45 -11.52 -18.76
N ALA A 142 12.91 -10.86 -17.73
CA ALA A 142 11.99 -9.73 -17.90
C ALA A 142 12.30 -8.59 -16.94
N ASP A 143 11.75 -7.40 -17.22
CA ASP A 143 11.89 -6.23 -16.36
C ASP A 143 11.14 -6.43 -15.04
N PRO A 144 11.58 -5.75 -13.95
CA PRO A 144 10.87 -5.83 -12.68
C PRO A 144 9.43 -5.31 -12.79
N LEU A 145 8.51 -6.01 -12.13
CA LEU A 145 7.09 -5.67 -12.06
C LEU A 145 6.69 -5.37 -10.62
N LEU A 146 5.88 -4.33 -10.46
CA LEU A 146 5.40 -3.92 -9.14
C LEU A 146 4.56 -5.03 -8.51
N ASN A 147 4.95 -5.43 -7.31
CA ASN A 147 4.31 -6.52 -6.56
C ASN A 147 3.41 -5.99 -5.44
N ILE A 148 3.92 -5.01 -4.69
CA ILE A 148 3.20 -4.42 -3.56
C ILE A 148 3.68 -3.00 -3.29
N VAL A 149 2.77 -2.15 -2.84
CA VAL A 149 3.09 -0.82 -2.32
C VAL A 149 2.62 -0.76 -0.87
N ASP A 150 3.43 -0.18 0.01
CA ASP A 150 3.08 -0.07 1.42
C ASP A 150 3.32 1.32 1.99
N LEU A 151 2.51 1.66 3.01
CA LEU A 151 2.82 2.74 3.94
C LEU A 151 3.17 2.09 5.27
N PRO A 152 4.41 2.27 5.76
CA PRO A 152 4.83 1.65 7.00
C PRO A 152 4.19 2.31 8.21
N GLY A 153 4.08 1.56 9.30
CA GLY A 153 3.60 2.08 10.57
C GLY A 153 4.54 3.13 11.16
N ASP A 154 4.00 3.94 12.05
CA ASP A 154 4.70 5.02 12.75
C ASP A 154 5.31 4.57 14.09
N GLY A 155 5.26 3.27 14.40
CA GLY A 155 5.73 2.73 15.66
C GLY A 155 4.76 2.93 16.83
N HIS A 156 3.49 3.21 16.54
CA HIS A 156 2.47 3.39 17.57
C HIS A 156 2.39 2.19 18.51
N ASP A 157 2.48 2.45 19.81
CA ASP A 157 2.38 1.45 20.87
C ASP A 157 0.99 1.52 21.52
N CYS A 158 0.19 0.47 21.34
CA CYS A 158 -1.15 0.36 21.90
C CYS A 158 -1.17 -0.01 23.38
N ALA A 159 -0.06 -0.49 23.92
CA ALA A 159 0.02 -0.94 25.31
C ALA A 159 0.32 0.18 26.31
N GLY A 160 0.66 1.36 25.79
CA GLY A 160 1.00 2.53 26.58
C GLY A 160 -0.18 3.25 27.20
#